data_b08aee0cbd7144e332f28f3beff441d5
#
_entry.id   b08aee0cbd7144e332f28f3beff441d5
#
_cell.length_a   1.000
_cell.length_b   1.000
_cell.length_c   1.000
_cell.angle_alpha   90.00
_cell.angle_beta   90.00
_cell.angle_gamma   90.00
#
_symmetry.space_group_name_H-M   'P 1'
#
loop_
_entity.id
_entity.type
_entity.pdbx_description
1 polymer ?
#
loop_
_entity_poly.entity_id
_entity_poly.type
_entity_poly.pdbx_seq_one_letter_code
_entity_poly.pdbx_strand_id
1 'polypeptide(L)'
;NRDIVDAFEKYATACAEAFGDRITTWITINEPWCVSWLGYSNGVHAPGKKDFNLAVAASHHTALAHAAATRAIKRVHPAATVGLTVNMNNIHNESPQDQEVVDFAALNDSNLNRWWIDALTTGKYPQNLVDCYGQMLSQVLLPGDEQLLIAAPDFLGINYYCDGFVRSPRPEDKPAIEGGFM
;
A
#
# COMPACT_ATOMS: atom_id res chain seq x y z
N ASN A 1 -10.22 -4.94 9.87
CA ASN A 1 -11.22 -5.97 9.60
C ASN A 1 -11.22 -6.31 8.10
N ARG A 2 -11.14 -7.62 7.76
CA ARG A 2 -11.09 -8.12 6.38
C ARG A 2 -12.41 -7.93 5.62
N ASP A 3 -13.54 -7.81 6.31
CA ASP A 3 -14.85 -7.58 5.68
C ASP A 3 -14.92 -6.33 4.81
N ILE A 4 -13.93 -5.43 4.96
CA ILE A 4 -13.78 -4.25 4.10
C ILE A 4 -13.57 -4.63 2.63
N VAL A 5 -12.98 -5.77 2.35
CA VAL A 5 -12.73 -6.26 0.98
C VAL A 5 -14.06 -6.48 0.26
N ASP A 6 -14.96 -7.23 0.89
CA ASP A 6 -16.31 -7.52 0.34
C ASP A 6 -17.17 -6.26 0.28
N ALA A 7 -17.07 -5.40 1.30
CA ALA A 7 -17.81 -4.15 1.33
C ALA A 7 -17.37 -3.21 0.19
N PHE A 8 -16.05 -3.14 -0.06
CA PHE A 8 -15.51 -2.31 -1.12
C PHE A 8 -15.79 -2.89 -2.51
N GLU A 9 -15.80 -4.22 -2.67
CA GLU A 9 -16.24 -4.89 -3.91
C GLU A 9 -17.69 -4.53 -4.25
N LYS A 10 -18.59 -4.61 -3.27
CA LYS A 10 -20.01 -4.23 -3.45
C LYS A 10 -20.16 -2.77 -3.83
N TYR A 11 -19.42 -1.87 -3.17
CA TYR A 11 -19.41 -0.45 -3.50
C TYR A 11 -18.91 -0.20 -4.93
N ALA A 12 -17.78 -0.80 -5.33
CA ALA A 12 -17.23 -0.67 -6.67
C ALA A 12 -18.19 -1.22 -7.73
N THR A 13 -18.87 -2.33 -7.46
CA THR A 13 -19.90 -2.90 -8.34
C THR A 13 -21.03 -1.90 -8.54
N ALA A 14 -21.59 -1.35 -7.46
CA ALA A 14 -22.69 -0.39 -7.53
C ALA A 14 -22.29 0.88 -8.29
N CYS A 15 -21.06 1.37 -8.09
CA CYS A 15 -20.55 2.51 -8.86
C CYS A 15 -20.42 2.19 -10.35
N ALA A 16 -19.89 1.00 -10.70
CA ALA A 16 -19.76 0.59 -12.08
C ALA A 16 -21.11 0.44 -12.77
N GLU A 17 -22.10 -0.14 -12.09
CA GLU A 17 -23.49 -0.25 -12.61
C GLU A 17 -24.14 1.13 -12.81
N ALA A 18 -23.91 2.06 -11.88
CA ALA A 18 -24.54 3.39 -11.95
C ALA A 18 -23.89 4.36 -12.94
N PHE A 19 -22.58 4.23 -13.18
CA PHE A 19 -21.80 5.25 -13.89
C PHE A 19 -20.97 4.71 -15.07
N GLY A 20 -20.91 3.40 -15.28
CA GLY A 20 -20.04 2.78 -16.28
C GLY A 20 -20.40 3.13 -17.73
N ASP A 21 -21.62 3.62 -17.97
CA ASP A 21 -22.04 4.19 -19.27
C ASP A 21 -21.33 5.50 -19.61
N ARG A 22 -20.79 6.19 -18.61
CA ARG A 22 -20.17 7.53 -18.72
C ARG A 22 -18.72 7.57 -18.30
N ILE A 23 -18.30 6.65 -17.42
CA ILE A 23 -16.94 6.57 -16.88
C ILE A 23 -16.27 5.32 -17.40
N THR A 24 -15.20 5.51 -18.17
CA THR A 24 -14.41 4.43 -18.75
C THR A 24 -13.11 4.16 -18.00
N THR A 25 -12.60 5.14 -17.25
CA THR A 25 -11.34 5.06 -16.52
C THR A 25 -11.58 5.25 -15.03
N TRP A 26 -11.10 4.29 -14.23
CA TRP A 26 -11.37 4.19 -12.82
C TRP A 26 -10.09 4.12 -12.00
N ILE A 27 -10.02 4.88 -10.93
CA ILE A 27 -9.03 4.72 -9.87
C ILE A 27 -9.77 4.16 -8.66
N THR A 28 -9.40 2.96 -8.23
CA THR A 28 -10.06 2.30 -7.11
C THR A 28 -9.72 2.96 -5.77
N ILE A 29 -8.43 3.20 -5.55
CA ILE A 29 -7.90 3.76 -4.30
C ILE A 29 -6.80 4.77 -4.65
N ASN A 30 -6.85 5.92 -3.99
CA ASN A 30 -5.77 6.90 -4.02
C ASN A 30 -4.93 6.77 -2.74
N GLU A 31 -3.63 6.68 -2.90
CA GLU A 31 -2.61 6.65 -1.83
C GLU A 31 -2.92 5.63 -0.71
N PRO A 32 -2.94 4.33 -1.03
CA PRO A 32 -3.26 3.30 -0.05
C PRO A 32 -2.27 3.27 1.12
N TRP A 33 -1.04 3.74 0.93
CA TRP A 33 -0.07 3.94 2.00
C TRP A 33 -0.59 4.94 3.05
N CYS A 34 -1.13 6.07 2.60
CA CYS A 34 -1.70 7.07 3.51
C CYS A 34 -2.89 6.52 4.30
N VAL A 35 -3.76 5.72 3.66
CA VAL A 35 -4.86 5.05 4.36
C VAL A 35 -4.32 4.19 5.50
N SER A 36 -3.30 3.38 5.24
CA SER A 36 -2.80 2.38 6.17
C SER A 36 -1.88 3.00 7.23
N TRP A 37 -0.85 3.71 6.80
CA TRP A 37 0.21 4.18 7.71
C TRP A 37 -0.15 5.46 8.44
N LEU A 38 -0.71 6.46 7.74
CA LEU A 38 -1.15 7.70 8.39
C LEU A 38 -2.41 7.50 9.23
N GLY A 39 -3.27 6.54 8.85
CA GLY A 39 -4.49 6.25 9.60
C GLY A 39 -4.29 5.34 10.80
N TYR A 40 -3.41 4.34 10.70
CA TYR A 40 -3.32 3.26 11.68
C TYR A 40 -1.98 3.16 12.41
N SER A 41 -0.86 3.66 11.84
CA SER A 41 0.46 3.64 12.51
C SER A 41 0.70 4.91 13.30
N ASN A 42 0.72 6.06 12.64
CA ASN A 42 1.02 7.33 13.32
C ASN A 42 -0.21 8.14 13.77
N GLY A 43 -1.39 7.81 13.24
CA GLY A 43 -2.66 8.34 13.67
C GLY A 43 -2.94 9.79 13.29
N VAL A 44 -2.25 10.35 12.30
CA VAL A 44 -2.49 11.72 11.80
C VAL A 44 -3.68 11.82 10.87
N HIS A 45 -4.10 10.69 10.27
CA HIS A 45 -5.33 10.58 9.50
C HIS A 45 -6.37 9.73 10.24
N ALA A 46 -7.64 9.81 9.82
CA ALA A 46 -8.68 8.91 10.31
C ALA A 46 -8.31 7.44 10.00
N PRO A 47 -8.56 6.50 10.90
CA PRO A 47 -9.30 6.59 12.16
C PRO A 47 -8.46 7.03 13.38
N GLY A 48 -7.26 7.54 13.20
CA GLY A 48 -6.42 8.08 14.27
C GLY A 48 -5.82 7.01 15.20
N LYS A 49 -5.60 5.80 14.69
CA LYS A 49 -4.98 4.71 15.45
C LYS A 49 -3.45 4.86 15.47
N LYS A 50 -2.84 4.36 16.54
CA LYS A 50 -1.38 4.29 16.69
C LYS A 50 -0.98 2.87 17.04
N ASP A 51 -1.06 2.00 16.05
CA ASP A 51 -0.82 0.57 16.20
C ASP A 51 -0.25 0.01 14.90
N PHE A 52 1.01 -0.42 14.95
CA PHE A 52 1.73 -0.93 13.79
C PHE A 52 1.12 -2.23 13.24
N ASN A 53 0.61 -3.12 14.12
CA ASN A 53 -0.06 -4.35 13.67
C ASN A 53 -1.32 -4.02 12.86
N LEU A 54 -2.08 -3.01 13.31
CA LEU A 54 -3.26 -2.55 12.58
C LEU A 54 -2.89 -1.91 11.24
N ALA A 55 -1.74 -1.21 11.14
CA ALA A 55 -1.27 -0.64 9.90
C ALA A 55 -0.88 -1.71 8.88
N VAL A 56 -0.16 -2.76 9.30
CA VAL A 56 0.17 -3.93 8.46
C VAL A 56 -1.12 -4.62 7.98
N ALA A 57 -2.07 -4.85 8.89
CA ALA A 57 -3.35 -5.45 8.52
C ALA A 57 -4.16 -4.56 7.56
N ALA A 58 -4.19 -3.25 7.80
CA ALA A 58 -4.88 -2.30 6.94
C ALA A 58 -4.25 -2.25 5.54
N SER A 59 -2.92 -2.26 5.43
CA SER A 59 -2.25 -2.24 4.13
C SER A 59 -2.53 -3.52 3.32
N HIS A 60 -2.52 -4.69 3.96
CA HIS A 60 -2.89 -5.94 3.29
C HIS A 60 -4.35 -5.95 2.83
N HIS A 61 -5.29 -5.58 3.71
CA HIS A 61 -6.71 -5.55 3.35
C HIS A 61 -7.03 -4.49 2.29
N THR A 62 -6.31 -3.37 2.28
CA THR A 62 -6.46 -2.33 1.23
C THR A 62 -5.98 -2.84 -0.12
N ALA A 63 -4.89 -3.60 -0.18
CA ALA A 63 -4.43 -4.23 -1.41
C ALA A 63 -5.44 -5.27 -1.95
N LEU A 64 -5.99 -6.12 -1.07
CA LEU A 64 -7.07 -7.04 -1.44
C LEU A 64 -8.32 -6.31 -1.92
N ALA A 65 -8.70 -5.20 -1.26
CA ALA A 65 -9.87 -4.40 -1.65
C ALA A 65 -9.70 -3.78 -3.04
N HIS A 66 -8.50 -3.26 -3.36
CA HIS A 66 -8.18 -2.81 -4.73
C HIS A 66 -8.40 -3.94 -5.75
N ALA A 67 -7.82 -5.11 -5.48
CA ALA A 67 -7.90 -6.25 -6.40
C ALA A 67 -9.35 -6.75 -6.58
N ALA A 68 -10.14 -6.79 -5.53
CA ALA A 68 -11.57 -7.15 -5.58
C ALA A 68 -12.37 -6.11 -6.38
N ALA A 69 -12.16 -4.83 -6.12
CA ALA A 69 -12.82 -3.74 -6.85
C ALA A 69 -12.45 -3.73 -8.34
N THR A 70 -11.18 -3.97 -8.68
CA THR A 70 -10.73 -4.07 -10.08
C THR A 70 -11.48 -5.18 -10.82
N ARG A 71 -11.58 -6.36 -10.21
CA ARG A 71 -12.34 -7.49 -10.78
C ARG A 71 -13.82 -7.18 -10.90
N ALA A 72 -14.41 -6.49 -9.90
CA ALA A 72 -15.82 -6.12 -9.90
C ALA A 72 -16.15 -5.13 -11.01
N ILE A 73 -15.37 -4.08 -11.17
CA ILE A 73 -15.56 -3.08 -12.23
C ILE A 73 -15.45 -3.74 -13.62
N LYS A 74 -14.41 -4.56 -13.83
CA LYS A 74 -14.22 -5.27 -15.12
C LYS A 74 -15.28 -6.33 -15.40
N ARG A 75 -15.89 -6.90 -14.38
CA ARG A 75 -17.04 -7.82 -14.54
C ARG A 75 -18.27 -7.10 -15.05
N VAL A 76 -18.53 -5.87 -14.60
CA VAL A 76 -19.66 -5.04 -15.06
C VAL A 76 -19.35 -4.40 -16.41
N HIS A 77 -18.15 -3.86 -16.57
CA HIS A 77 -17.67 -3.20 -17.79
C HIS A 77 -16.32 -3.74 -18.20
N PRO A 78 -16.29 -4.82 -19.04
CA PRO A 78 -15.03 -5.46 -19.45
C PRO A 78 -14.04 -4.53 -20.17
N ALA A 79 -14.54 -3.47 -20.82
CA ALA A 79 -13.71 -2.47 -21.51
C ALA A 79 -13.20 -1.34 -20.59
N ALA A 80 -13.58 -1.34 -19.30
CA ALA A 80 -13.12 -0.32 -18.37
C ALA A 80 -11.60 -0.39 -18.17
N THR A 81 -10.95 0.76 -18.11
CA THR A 81 -9.55 0.89 -17.72
C THR A 81 -9.50 1.16 -16.22
N VAL A 82 -8.87 0.26 -15.46
CA VAL A 82 -8.86 0.31 -13.98
C VAL A 82 -7.43 0.36 -13.45
N GLY A 83 -7.17 1.30 -12.57
CA GLY A 83 -5.88 1.46 -11.92
C GLY A 83 -6.00 1.84 -10.44
N LEU A 84 -4.86 2.08 -9.82
CA LEU A 84 -4.77 2.74 -8.53
C LEU A 84 -3.75 3.87 -8.61
N THR A 85 -3.81 4.78 -7.65
CA THR A 85 -2.80 5.84 -7.52
C THR A 85 -2.00 5.64 -6.25
N VAL A 86 -0.69 5.62 -6.38
CA VAL A 86 0.24 5.48 -5.25
C VAL A 86 1.00 6.79 -5.03
N ASN A 87 1.29 7.11 -3.79
CA ASN A 87 2.29 8.12 -3.45
C ASN A 87 3.66 7.44 -3.50
N MET A 88 4.57 7.98 -4.29
CA MET A 88 5.92 7.44 -4.44
C MET A 88 6.95 8.50 -4.09
N ASN A 89 8.02 8.07 -3.43
CA ASN A 89 9.19 8.89 -3.19
C ASN A 89 10.42 8.12 -3.66
N ASN A 90 11.35 8.82 -4.32
CA ASN A 90 12.66 8.27 -4.56
C ASN A 90 13.47 8.33 -3.25
N ILE A 91 13.95 7.20 -2.78
CA ILE A 91 14.66 7.09 -1.50
C ILE A 91 16.17 7.18 -1.75
N HIS A 92 16.76 8.30 -1.35
CA HIS A 92 18.19 8.53 -1.44
C HIS A 92 18.92 8.08 -0.18
N ASN A 93 19.97 7.30 -0.34
CA ASN A 93 20.88 6.94 0.74
C ASN A 93 22.08 7.89 0.73
N GLU A 94 22.17 8.78 1.73
CA GLU A 94 23.28 9.70 1.92
C GLU A 94 24.47 9.11 2.70
N SER A 95 24.35 7.86 3.16
CA SER A 95 25.40 7.14 3.91
C SER A 95 25.64 5.74 3.33
N PRO A 96 26.07 5.62 2.06
CA PRO A 96 26.14 4.34 1.36
C PRO A 96 27.23 3.39 1.91
N GLN A 97 28.09 3.88 2.81
CA GLN A 97 29.11 3.08 3.51
C GLN A 97 28.58 2.42 4.80
N ASP A 98 27.40 2.84 5.24
CA ASP A 98 26.74 2.34 6.45
C ASP A 98 25.67 1.31 6.04
N GLN A 99 25.92 0.02 6.33
CA GLN A 99 25.04 -1.07 5.92
C GLN A 99 23.66 -0.97 6.57
N GLU A 100 23.56 -0.47 7.79
CA GLU A 100 22.26 -0.28 8.46
C GLU A 100 21.41 0.76 7.71
N VAL A 101 22.04 1.83 7.21
CA VAL A 101 21.36 2.86 6.41
C VAL A 101 20.97 2.32 5.04
N VAL A 102 21.82 1.50 4.42
CA VAL A 102 21.48 0.82 3.15
C VAL A 102 20.23 -0.06 3.33
N ASP A 103 20.21 -0.88 4.37
CA ASP A 103 19.09 -1.79 4.66
C ASP A 103 17.81 -1.00 5.00
N PHE A 104 17.93 0.08 5.76
CA PHE A 104 16.80 0.93 6.11
C PHE A 104 16.23 1.69 4.91
N ALA A 105 17.09 2.19 4.01
CA ALA A 105 16.65 2.80 2.76
C ALA A 105 15.88 1.79 1.89
N ALA A 106 16.38 0.56 1.78
CA ALA A 106 15.70 -0.52 1.06
C ALA A 106 14.34 -0.89 1.69
N LEU A 107 14.23 -0.89 3.02
CA LEU A 107 12.96 -1.12 3.72
C LEU A 107 11.96 0.01 3.44
N ASN A 108 12.41 1.27 3.44
CA ASN A 108 11.55 2.42 3.13
C ASN A 108 11.02 2.35 1.69
N ASP A 109 11.90 2.08 0.72
CA ASP A 109 11.49 1.89 -0.68
C ASP A 109 10.47 0.74 -0.79
N SER A 110 10.74 -0.36 -0.14
CA SER A 110 9.82 -1.52 -0.13
C SER A 110 8.47 -1.18 0.50
N ASN A 111 8.44 -0.47 1.62
CA ASN A 111 7.20 -0.10 2.30
C ASN A 111 6.37 0.93 1.52
N LEU A 112 7.01 1.98 1.03
CA LEU A 112 6.31 3.09 0.40
C LEU A 112 5.92 2.75 -1.04
N ASN A 113 6.87 2.19 -1.81
CA ASN A 113 6.76 2.01 -3.24
C ASN A 113 6.37 0.57 -3.63
N ARG A 114 7.20 -0.42 -3.25
CA ARG A 114 7.12 -1.77 -3.80
C ARG A 114 6.03 -2.64 -3.17
N TRP A 115 5.62 -2.37 -1.93
CA TRP A 115 4.53 -3.08 -1.27
C TRP A 115 3.30 -3.21 -2.18
N TRP A 116 2.90 -2.10 -2.78
CA TRP A 116 1.71 -2.03 -3.63
C TRP A 116 1.94 -2.64 -5.01
N ILE A 117 3.05 -2.29 -5.64
CA ILE A 117 3.36 -2.72 -7.01
C ILE A 117 3.61 -4.23 -7.05
N ASP A 118 4.49 -4.74 -6.20
CA ASP A 118 4.87 -6.14 -6.18
C ASP A 118 3.67 -7.04 -5.82
N ALA A 119 2.90 -6.66 -4.78
CA ALA A 119 1.73 -7.43 -4.37
C ALA A 119 0.69 -7.57 -5.49
N LEU A 120 0.37 -6.48 -6.18
CA LEU A 120 -0.70 -6.44 -7.17
C LEU A 120 -0.29 -7.06 -8.53
N THR A 121 1.00 -7.14 -8.81
CA THR A 121 1.51 -7.72 -10.06
C THR A 121 1.94 -9.17 -9.90
N THR A 122 2.51 -9.53 -8.75
CA THR A 122 3.10 -10.87 -8.52
C THR A 122 2.36 -11.69 -7.47
N GLY A 123 1.47 -11.08 -6.69
CA GLY A 123 0.82 -11.68 -5.52
C GLY A 123 1.72 -11.77 -4.29
N LYS A 124 2.93 -11.21 -4.33
CA LYS A 124 3.93 -11.33 -3.26
C LYS A 124 4.39 -9.97 -2.77
N TYR A 125 4.66 -9.89 -1.49
CA TYR A 125 5.29 -8.73 -0.88
C TYR A 125 6.81 -8.79 -0.99
N PRO A 126 7.52 -7.63 -0.96
CA PRO A 126 8.98 -7.59 -0.89
C PRO A 126 9.50 -8.40 0.29
N GLN A 127 10.49 -9.26 0.05
CA GLN A 127 10.97 -10.22 1.06
C GLN A 127 11.50 -9.54 2.33
N ASN A 128 12.22 -8.42 2.18
CA ASN A 128 12.71 -7.65 3.33
C ASN A 128 11.58 -7.12 4.24
N LEU A 129 10.40 -6.81 3.69
CA LEU A 129 9.24 -6.45 4.50
C LEU A 129 8.55 -7.68 5.10
N VAL A 130 8.50 -8.80 4.39
CA VAL A 130 8.01 -10.06 4.95
C VAL A 130 8.82 -10.45 6.17
N ASP A 131 10.14 -10.33 6.09
CA ASP A 131 11.07 -10.62 7.19
C ASP A 131 10.91 -9.60 8.33
N CYS A 132 10.80 -8.32 8.01
CA CYS A 132 10.64 -7.23 8.97
C CYS A 132 9.31 -7.32 9.73
N TYR A 133 8.21 -7.55 9.03
CA TYR A 133 6.88 -7.62 9.64
C TYR A 133 6.59 -8.97 10.31
N GLY A 134 7.25 -10.03 9.86
CA GLY A 134 7.25 -11.34 10.52
C GLY A 134 5.85 -11.80 10.92
N GLN A 135 5.66 -11.98 12.25
CA GLN A 135 4.40 -12.47 12.79
C GLN A 135 3.22 -11.52 12.54
N MET A 136 3.42 -10.21 12.49
CA MET A 136 2.36 -9.24 12.23
C MET A 136 1.70 -9.46 10.87
N LEU A 137 2.52 -9.74 9.86
CA LEU A 137 2.01 -10.03 8.51
C LEU A 137 1.42 -11.43 8.43
N SER A 138 2.10 -12.45 8.98
CA SER A 138 1.64 -13.84 8.92
C SER A 138 0.29 -14.09 9.62
N GLN A 139 -0.08 -13.27 10.61
CA GLN A 139 -1.36 -13.35 11.30
C GLN A 139 -2.54 -12.83 10.45
N VAL A 140 -2.28 -12.02 9.44
CA VAL A 140 -3.34 -11.44 8.59
C VAL A 140 -3.43 -12.08 7.21
N LEU A 141 -2.37 -12.75 6.77
CA LEU A 141 -2.35 -13.50 5.51
C LEU A 141 -3.17 -14.79 5.66
N LEU A 142 -4.03 -15.04 4.70
CA LEU A 142 -4.78 -16.29 4.59
C LEU A 142 -4.33 -17.09 3.37
N PRO A 143 -4.44 -18.43 3.40
CA PRO A 143 -4.21 -19.25 2.21
C PRO A 143 -5.04 -18.76 1.03
N GLY A 144 -4.40 -18.54 -0.11
CA GLY A 144 -5.04 -18.05 -1.33
C GLY A 144 -4.95 -16.52 -1.53
N ASP A 145 -4.47 -15.76 -0.57
CA ASP A 145 -4.35 -14.30 -0.70
C ASP A 145 -3.39 -13.89 -1.82
N GLU A 146 -2.33 -14.66 -2.06
CA GLU A 146 -1.40 -14.41 -3.18
C GLU A 146 -2.14 -14.35 -4.53
N GLN A 147 -3.07 -15.28 -4.75
CA GLN A 147 -3.88 -15.30 -5.97
C GLN A 147 -4.92 -14.18 -6.00
N LEU A 148 -5.50 -13.84 -4.85
CA LEU A 148 -6.48 -12.77 -4.73
C LEU A 148 -5.86 -11.39 -4.95
N LEU A 149 -4.60 -11.18 -4.53
CA LEU A 149 -3.85 -9.94 -4.73
C LEU A 149 -3.58 -9.65 -6.20
N ILE A 150 -3.35 -10.67 -7.02
CA ILE A 150 -3.02 -10.48 -8.44
C ILE A 150 -4.21 -9.84 -9.17
N ALA A 151 -4.08 -8.54 -9.40
CA ALA A 151 -5.01 -7.75 -10.19
C ALA A 151 -4.21 -6.60 -10.82
N ALA A 152 -3.30 -6.98 -11.73
CA ALA A 152 -2.43 -6.01 -12.40
C ALA A 152 -3.27 -4.85 -12.94
N PRO A 153 -3.02 -3.63 -12.48
CA PRO A 153 -3.76 -2.46 -12.94
C PRO A 153 -3.44 -2.20 -14.41
N ASP A 154 -4.41 -1.68 -15.16
CA ASP A 154 -4.19 -1.26 -16.55
C ASP A 154 -3.28 -0.02 -16.62
N PHE A 155 -3.25 0.78 -15.55
CA PHE A 155 -2.35 1.91 -15.38
C PHE A 155 -2.03 2.13 -13.91
N LEU A 156 -0.93 2.83 -13.65
CA LEU A 156 -0.52 3.29 -12.34
C LEU A 156 -0.52 4.81 -12.32
N GLY A 157 -1.33 5.40 -11.44
CA GLY A 157 -1.25 6.82 -11.11
C GLY A 157 -0.12 7.04 -10.09
N ILE A 158 0.65 8.08 -10.26
CA ILE A 158 1.76 8.42 -9.35
C ILE A 158 1.54 9.84 -8.83
N ASN A 159 1.44 9.95 -7.49
CA ASN A 159 1.53 11.22 -6.79
C ASN A 159 2.97 11.35 -6.28
N TYR A 160 3.70 12.29 -6.84
CA TYR A 160 5.09 12.55 -6.46
C TYR A 160 5.23 13.98 -5.96
N TYR A 161 5.71 14.13 -4.73
CA TYR A 161 5.82 15.45 -4.09
C TYR A 161 7.27 15.82 -3.73
N CYS A 162 8.03 14.84 -3.26
CA CYS A 162 9.42 15.04 -2.81
C CYS A 162 10.18 13.73 -2.81
N ASP A 163 11.51 13.84 -2.75
CA ASP A 163 12.39 12.71 -2.45
C ASP A 163 12.43 12.43 -0.95
N GLY A 164 12.69 11.18 -0.58
CA GLY A 164 13.06 10.77 0.76
C GLY A 164 14.58 10.67 0.89
N PHE A 165 15.12 11.06 2.05
CA PHE A 165 16.54 10.98 2.33
C PHE A 165 16.79 10.19 3.60
N VAL A 166 17.70 9.20 3.52
CA VAL A 166 18.11 8.37 4.65
C VAL A 166 19.61 8.52 4.85
N ARG A 167 20.03 8.75 6.07
CA ARG A 167 21.45 8.89 6.43
C ARG A 167 21.72 8.37 7.84
N SER A 168 22.98 8.15 8.17
CA SER A 168 23.38 7.84 9.55
C SER A 168 22.99 8.96 10.52
N PRO A 169 22.54 8.63 11.75
CA PRO A 169 22.15 9.61 12.75
C PRO A 169 23.29 10.59 13.06
N ARG A 170 22.93 11.84 13.32
CA ARG A 170 23.86 12.89 13.78
C ARG A 170 23.53 13.28 15.22
N PRO A 171 24.49 13.79 15.99
CA PRO A 171 24.27 14.16 17.39
C PRO A 171 23.12 15.17 17.62
N GLU A 172 22.86 16.03 16.62
CA GLU A 172 21.81 17.03 16.65
C GLU A 172 20.41 16.52 16.25
N ASP A 173 20.32 15.29 15.77
CA ASP A 173 19.04 14.72 15.33
C ASP A 173 18.11 14.52 16.53
N LYS A 174 16.85 14.86 16.32
CA LYS A 174 15.82 14.55 17.30
C LYS A 174 15.55 13.05 17.31
N PRO A 175 15.21 12.45 18.46
CA PRO A 175 14.79 11.06 18.52
C PRO A 175 13.67 10.79 17.50
N ALA A 176 13.77 9.68 16.77
CA ALA A 176 12.70 9.25 15.90
C ALA A 176 11.40 9.10 16.70
N ILE A 177 10.28 9.46 16.09
CA ILE A 177 8.97 9.20 16.70
C ILE A 177 8.80 7.69 16.77
N GLU A 178 8.60 7.13 17.97
CA GLU A 178 8.39 5.71 18.16
C GLU A 178 7.26 5.21 17.24
N GLY A 179 7.56 4.24 16.39
CA GLY A 179 6.59 3.56 15.54
C GLY A 179 6.32 4.18 14.17
N GLY A 180 7.13 5.11 13.69
CA GLY A 180 6.95 5.72 12.37
C GLY A 180 8.04 5.35 11.37
N PHE A 181 7.67 4.76 10.23
CA PHE A 181 8.43 4.97 9.01
C PHE A 181 8.14 6.40 8.53
N MET A 182 9.12 7.25 8.52
CA MET A 182 9.12 8.52 7.78
C MET A 182 10.32 8.56 6.90
#